data_ef6f01222ae4b4373d4b3d12593dbeac
#
_entry.id   ef6f01222ae4b4373d4b3d12593dbeac
#
_cell.length_a   1.000
_cell.length_b   1.000
_cell.length_c   1.000
_cell.angle_alpha   90.00
_cell.angle_beta   90.00
_cell.angle_gamma   90.00
#
_symmetry.space_group_name_H-M   'P 1'
#
loop_
_entity.id
_entity.type
_entity.pdbx_description
1 polymer ?
#
loop_
_entity_poly.entity_id
_entity_poly.type
_entity_poly.pdbx_seq_one_letter_code
_entity_poly.pdbx_strand_id
1 'polypeptide(L)'
;RSTGDSLGPLVGYKLKRTKGEAYRVFGTLTQPIHAVNLNDTMDMIAGYYRDHIIVAVDASVGKYEHVGYITLGRGAIRPGLGVSKNLMSVGDIFITGIVGCGGGFEPLLQNTRLSVVMELADCICAGIGSTGAVLAAEGETDYGSTQKYQADWGY
;
A
#
# COMPACT_ATOMS: atom_id res chain seq x y z
N ARG A 1 5.74 -8.13 16.11
CA ARG A 1 5.38 -8.25 14.68
C ARG A 1 6.47 -8.97 13.94
N SER A 2 6.11 -9.74 12.93
CA SER A 2 7.08 -10.38 12.04
C SER A 2 7.75 -9.36 11.12
N THR A 3 8.92 -9.70 10.58
CA THR A 3 9.65 -8.85 9.63
C THR A 3 8.80 -8.54 8.39
N GLY A 4 8.04 -9.52 7.90
CA GLY A 4 7.14 -9.35 6.76
C GLY A 4 6.07 -8.27 6.98
N ASP A 5 5.45 -8.23 8.16
CA ASP A 5 4.43 -7.24 8.52
C ASP A 5 4.94 -5.80 8.56
N SER A 6 6.24 -5.60 8.46
CA SER A 6 6.83 -4.26 8.47
C SER A 6 6.81 -3.57 7.10
N LEU A 7 6.42 -4.25 6.01
CA LEU A 7 6.45 -3.69 4.66
C LEU A 7 5.62 -2.40 4.55
N GLY A 8 4.33 -2.45 4.86
CA GLY A 8 3.45 -1.26 4.82
C GLY A 8 3.97 -0.11 5.69
N PRO A 9 4.24 -0.34 6.99
CA PRO A 9 4.83 0.66 7.86
C PRO A 9 6.17 1.24 7.38
N LEU A 10 7.02 0.43 6.74
CA LEU A 10 8.30 0.88 6.19
C LEU A 10 8.10 1.76 4.96
N VAL A 11 7.19 1.39 4.06
CA VAL A 11 6.78 2.23 2.92
C VAL A 11 6.26 3.57 3.42
N GLY A 12 5.33 3.56 4.39
CA GLY A 12 4.81 4.78 4.98
C GLY A 12 5.89 5.65 5.64
N TYR A 13 6.84 5.05 6.34
CA TYR A 13 7.97 5.76 6.92
C TYR A 13 8.85 6.43 5.85
N LYS A 14 9.19 5.70 4.77
CA LYS A 14 10.01 6.22 3.68
C LYS A 14 9.30 7.35 2.93
N LEU A 15 8.04 7.16 2.54
CA LEU A 15 7.24 8.18 1.85
C LEU A 15 7.09 9.47 2.68
N LYS A 16 6.88 9.37 3.99
CA LYS A 16 6.76 10.55 4.86
C LYS A 16 8.06 11.36 4.95
N ARG A 17 9.19 10.74 4.68
CA ARG A 17 10.52 11.40 4.66
C ARG A 17 10.88 11.97 3.31
N THR A 18 10.31 11.48 2.22
CA THR A 18 10.47 12.08 0.90
C THR A 18 9.61 13.34 0.85
N LYS A 19 10.25 14.47 0.54
CA LYS A 19 9.57 15.77 0.47
C LYS A 19 8.59 15.76 -0.69
N GLY A 20 7.30 15.71 -0.41
CA GLY A 20 6.26 15.84 -1.40
C GLY A 20 4.90 15.96 -0.71
N GLU A 21 4.14 17.01 -0.99
CA GLU A 21 2.79 17.21 -0.45
C GLU A 21 1.71 16.49 -1.27
N ALA A 22 2.13 15.78 -2.34
CA ALA A 22 1.22 15.15 -3.28
C ALA A 22 0.35 14.02 -2.68
N TYR A 23 0.73 13.50 -1.50
CA TYR A 23 -0.02 12.44 -0.83
C TYR A 23 0.01 12.55 0.70
N ARG A 24 -1.03 12.04 1.34
CA ARG A 24 -1.11 11.88 2.80
C ARG A 24 -0.76 10.44 3.17
N VAL A 25 0.10 10.26 4.16
CA VAL A 25 0.58 8.95 4.58
C VAL A 25 0.04 8.59 5.94
N PHE A 26 -0.65 7.45 6.01
CA PHE A 26 -1.14 6.83 7.22
C PHE A 26 -0.45 5.47 7.42
N GLY A 27 -0.02 5.18 8.62
CA GLY A 27 0.72 3.97 8.94
C GLY A 27 2.23 4.11 8.65
N THR A 28 3.01 4.26 9.71
CA THR A 28 4.48 4.35 9.65
C THR A 28 5.08 3.37 10.65
N LEU A 29 6.43 3.26 10.69
CA LEU A 29 7.11 2.42 11.68
C LEU A 29 6.81 2.84 13.13
N THR A 30 6.62 4.14 13.37
CA THR A 30 6.33 4.67 14.71
C THR A 30 4.83 4.69 15.04
N GLN A 31 3.98 4.75 14.02
CA GLN A 31 2.52 4.78 14.13
C GLN A 31 1.91 3.82 13.11
N PRO A 32 2.08 2.51 13.28
CA PRO A 32 1.58 1.55 12.31
C PRO A 32 0.07 1.40 12.38
N ILE A 33 -0.56 1.18 11.22
CA ILE A 33 -1.93 0.70 11.14
C ILE A 33 -1.91 -0.83 11.33
N HIS A 34 -2.88 -1.34 12.07
CA HIS A 34 -3.03 -2.77 12.36
C HIS A 34 -4.49 -3.12 12.66
N ALA A 35 -4.80 -4.39 12.80
CA ALA A 35 -6.17 -4.88 13.00
C ALA A 35 -6.95 -4.22 14.14
N VAL A 36 -6.28 -3.63 15.13
CA VAL A 36 -6.97 -2.98 16.27
C VAL A 36 -7.39 -1.55 15.95
N ASN A 37 -6.59 -0.80 15.17
CA ASN A 37 -6.85 0.61 14.87
C ASN A 37 -7.25 0.87 13.41
N LEU A 38 -7.39 -0.18 12.60
CA LEU A 38 -7.70 -0.05 11.17
C LEU A 38 -9.06 0.62 10.95
N ASN A 39 -10.10 0.16 11.64
CA ASN A 39 -11.45 0.69 11.44
C ASN A 39 -11.52 2.17 11.82
N ASP A 40 -11.02 2.54 12.99
CA ASP A 40 -11.00 3.95 13.45
C ASP A 40 -10.20 4.84 12.48
N THR A 41 -9.08 4.32 11.94
CA THR A 41 -8.29 5.03 10.94
C THR A 41 -9.06 5.22 9.64
N MET A 42 -9.78 4.19 9.18
CA MET A 42 -10.58 4.27 7.95
C MET A 42 -11.78 5.21 8.10
N ASP A 43 -12.43 5.22 9.25
CA ASP A 43 -13.52 6.15 9.55
C ASP A 43 -13.03 7.61 9.51
N MET A 44 -11.86 7.86 10.09
CA MET A 44 -11.20 9.16 10.04
C MET A 44 -10.85 9.56 8.58
N ILE A 45 -10.25 8.65 7.80
CA ILE A 45 -9.91 8.90 6.39
C ILE A 45 -11.18 9.19 5.59
N ALA A 46 -12.23 8.40 5.74
CA ALA A 46 -13.51 8.62 5.06
C ALA A 46 -14.17 9.95 5.44
N GLY A 47 -13.95 10.44 6.66
CA GLY A 47 -14.46 11.74 7.11
C GLY A 47 -13.72 12.92 6.50
N TYR A 48 -12.41 12.88 6.43
CA TYR A 48 -11.57 14.03 6.06
C TYR A 48 -11.03 13.99 4.62
N TYR A 49 -11.01 12.82 3.96
CA TYR A 49 -10.36 12.62 2.66
C TYR A 49 -11.27 11.94 1.63
N ARG A 50 -12.55 12.35 1.59
CA ARG A 50 -13.61 11.73 0.74
C ARG A 50 -13.28 11.73 -0.75
N ASP A 51 -12.63 12.78 -1.23
CA ASP A 51 -12.32 12.99 -2.64
C ASP A 51 -10.90 12.52 -3.01
N HIS A 52 -10.26 11.73 -2.13
CA HIS A 52 -8.91 11.22 -2.34
C HIS A 52 -8.94 9.75 -2.75
N ILE A 53 -8.05 9.38 -3.66
CA ILE A 53 -7.79 7.97 -3.98
C ILE A 53 -6.97 7.36 -2.85
N ILE A 54 -7.45 6.25 -2.32
CA ILE A 54 -6.79 5.52 -1.24
C ILE A 54 -5.97 4.39 -1.85
N VAL A 55 -4.65 4.46 -1.70
CA VAL A 55 -3.72 3.39 -2.06
C VAL A 55 -3.37 2.59 -0.81
N ALA A 56 -3.82 1.34 -0.76
CA ALA A 56 -3.50 0.42 0.33
C ALA A 56 -2.21 -0.35 0.03
N VAL A 57 -1.28 -0.38 0.98
CA VAL A 57 -0.02 -1.14 0.86
C VAL A 57 0.04 -2.18 1.97
N ASP A 58 0.20 -3.46 1.58
CA ASP A 58 0.27 -4.57 2.54
C ASP A 58 1.31 -5.61 2.13
N ALA A 59 1.69 -6.45 3.08
CA ALA A 59 2.53 -7.63 2.84
C ALA A 59 1.65 -8.83 2.52
N SER A 60 2.10 -9.68 1.62
CA SER A 60 1.43 -10.93 1.30
C SER A 60 2.40 -12.10 1.27
N VAL A 61 1.86 -13.30 1.34
CA VAL A 61 2.58 -14.54 1.09
C VAL A 61 2.15 -15.12 -0.26
N GLY A 62 3.04 -15.81 -0.93
CA GLY A 62 2.78 -16.39 -2.24
C GLY A 62 3.55 -17.69 -2.43
N LYS A 63 3.76 -18.09 -3.68
CA LYS A 63 4.67 -19.18 -4.01
C LYS A 63 6.11 -18.73 -3.81
N TYR A 64 7.00 -19.68 -3.57
CA TYR A 64 8.43 -19.41 -3.34
C TYR A 64 9.05 -18.59 -4.48
N GLU A 65 8.75 -18.94 -5.73
CA GLU A 65 9.24 -18.27 -6.92
C GLU A 65 8.74 -16.83 -7.09
N HIS A 66 7.72 -16.43 -6.33
CA HIS A 66 7.15 -15.08 -6.37
C HIS A 66 7.61 -14.20 -5.20
N VAL A 67 8.44 -14.72 -4.29
CA VAL A 67 8.99 -13.89 -3.19
C VAL A 67 9.83 -12.76 -3.79
N GLY A 68 9.58 -11.53 -3.37
CA GLY A 68 10.19 -10.34 -3.94
C GLY A 68 9.39 -9.69 -5.07
N TYR A 69 8.25 -10.26 -5.46
CA TYR A 69 7.35 -9.65 -6.46
C TYR A 69 6.39 -8.66 -5.80
N ILE A 70 5.97 -7.68 -6.59
CA ILE A 70 4.94 -6.70 -6.21
C ILE A 70 3.72 -6.95 -7.09
N THR A 71 2.53 -6.95 -6.47
CA THR A 71 1.25 -6.94 -7.17
C THR A 71 0.59 -5.58 -7.02
N LEU A 72 0.06 -5.07 -8.11
CA LEU A 72 -0.72 -3.83 -8.17
C LEU A 72 -2.09 -4.16 -8.74
N GLY A 73 -3.15 -3.65 -8.13
CA GLY A 73 -4.50 -3.87 -8.63
C GLY A 73 -5.47 -2.77 -8.20
N ARG A 74 -6.63 -2.75 -8.89
CA ARG A 74 -7.76 -1.86 -8.56
C ARG A 74 -8.69 -2.56 -7.58
N GLY A 75 -9.24 -1.77 -6.67
CA GLY A 75 -10.17 -2.24 -5.64
C GLY A 75 -9.54 -2.33 -4.27
N ALA A 76 -10.33 -2.81 -3.31
CA ALA A 76 -9.94 -2.89 -1.92
C ALA A 76 -9.31 -4.24 -1.58
N ILE A 77 -8.32 -4.23 -0.71
CA ILE A 77 -7.79 -5.45 -0.07
C ILE A 77 -8.38 -5.62 1.33
N ARG A 78 -8.32 -6.85 1.82
CA ARG A 78 -8.60 -7.19 3.22
C ARG A 78 -7.29 -7.48 3.93
N PRO A 79 -6.74 -6.52 4.69
CA PRO A 79 -5.48 -6.71 5.39
C PRO A 79 -5.61 -7.83 6.42
N GLY A 80 -4.56 -8.64 6.60
CA GLY A 80 -4.50 -9.62 7.69
C GLY A 80 -5.44 -10.81 7.57
N LEU A 81 -5.70 -11.32 6.37
CA LEU A 81 -6.50 -12.56 6.15
C LEU A 81 -6.03 -13.78 6.96
N GLY A 82 -4.83 -13.74 7.53
CA GLY A 82 -4.32 -14.78 8.45
C GLY A 82 -4.80 -14.65 9.89
N VAL A 83 -5.50 -13.59 10.25
CA VAL A 83 -6.10 -13.39 11.58
C VAL A 83 -7.59 -13.36 11.38
N SER A 84 -8.32 -14.30 11.97
CA SER A 84 -9.79 -14.50 11.87
C SER A 84 -10.60 -13.31 12.42
N LYS A 85 -10.41 -12.11 11.88
CA LYS A 85 -11.17 -10.91 12.22
C LYS A 85 -11.85 -10.38 10.97
N ASN A 86 -13.12 -10.00 11.09
CA ASN A 86 -13.86 -9.26 10.09
C ASN A 86 -13.28 -7.85 9.95
N LEU A 87 -12.15 -7.74 9.25
CA LEU A 87 -11.53 -6.46 8.96
C LEU A 87 -12.18 -5.83 7.74
N MET A 88 -12.33 -4.52 7.80
CA MET A 88 -12.82 -3.69 6.71
C MET A 88 -11.93 -3.82 5.49
N SER A 89 -12.53 -3.81 4.30
CA SER A 89 -11.78 -3.72 3.04
C SER A 89 -11.21 -2.31 2.86
N VAL A 90 -9.98 -2.19 2.40
CA VAL A 90 -9.25 -0.92 2.34
C VAL A 90 -8.71 -0.65 0.94
N GLY A 91 -8.86 0.59 0.47
CA GLY A 91 -8.25 1.12 -0.74
C GLY A 91 -9.15 1.12 -1.96
N ASP A 92 -8.84 2.01 -2.88
CA ASP A 92 -9.34 2.05 -4.26
C ASP A 92 -8.35 1.36 -5.20
N ILE A 93 -7.08 1.42 -4.81
CA ILE A 93 -5.94 0.74 -5.43
C ILE A 93 -5.18 0.01 -4.33
N PHE A 94 -4.66 -1.17 -4.64
CA PHE A 94 -3.81 -1.89 -3.71
C PHE A 94 -2.45 -2.21 -4.32
N ILE A 95 -1.44 -2.23 -3.45
CA ILE A 95 -0.10 -2.69 -3.75
C ILE A 95 0.25 -3.73 -2.69
N THR A 96 0.62 -4.96 -3.10
CA THR A 96 1.09 -5.95 -2.15
C THR A 96 2.49 -6.42 -2.51
N GLY A 97 3.36 -6.54 -1.51
CA GLY A 97 4.68 -7.17 -1.68
C GLY A 97 4.67 -8.60 -1.17
N ILE A 98 5.11 -9.55 -1.99
CA ILE A 98 5.23 -10.96 -1.60
C ILE A 98 6.52 -11.14 -0.80
N VAL A 99 6.38 -11.17 0.51
CA VAL A 99 7.51 -11.18 1.45
C VAL A 99 7.94 -12.57 1.93
N GLY A 100 7.12 -13.59 1.66
CA GLY A 100 7.39 -14.96 2.06
C GLY A 100 6.51 -15.96 1.33
N CYS A 101 6.81 -17.25 1.49
CA CYS A 101 6.03 -18.32 0.87
C CYS A 101 4.99 -18.87 1.84
N GLY A 102 3.78 -19.16 1.30
CA GLY A 102 2.70 -19.87 1.98
C GLY A 102 2.77 -21.36 1.71
N GLY A 103 2.53 -22.20 2.70
CA GLY A 103 2.44 -23.67 2.47
C GLY A 103 3.07 -24.54 3.56
N GLY A 104 2.84 -24.26 4.83
CA GLY A 104 3.30 -25.12 5.93
C GLY A 104 2.70 -24.71 7.27
N PHE A 105 2.93 -25.51 8.31
CA PHE A 105 2.45 -25.27 9.67
C PHE A 105 3.18 -24.14 10.42
N GLU A 106 4.12 -23.43 9.80
CA GLU A 106 4.88 -22.36 10.44
C GLU A 106 4.31 -20.97 10.11
N PRO A 107 4.44 -19.99 11.02
CA PRO A 107 4.03 -18.61 10.77
C PRO A 107 4.90 -18.01 9.66
N LEU A 108 4.31 -17.93 8.48
CA LEU A 108 4.94 -17.72 7.18
C LEU A 108 5.67 -16.39 7.01
N LEU A 109 5.30 -15.39 7.80
CA LEU A 109 5.93 -14.06 7.77
C LEU A 109 7.14 -13.94 8.71
N GLN A 110 7.39 -14.93 9.57
CA GLN A 110 8.48 -14.85 10.56
C GLN A 110 9.87 -15.08 9.94
N ASN A 111 9.96 -15.86 8.87
CA ASN A 111 11.22 -16.19 8.19
C ASN A 111 11.56 -15.26 7.02
N THR A 112 10.86 -14.11 6.91
CA THR A 112 11.13 -13.12 5.88
C THR A 112 12.46 -12.43 6.12
N ARG A 113 13.32 -12.41 5.10
CA ARG A 113 14.57 -11.65 5.13
C ARG A 113 14.29 -10.16 5.08
N LEU A 114 14.90 -9.40 5.97
CA LEU A 114 14.74 -7.94 6.01
C LEU A 114 15.16 -7.29 4.68
N SER A 115 16.17 -7.82 3.98
CA SER A 115 16.60 -7.32 2.67
C SER A 115 15.46 -7.33 1.64
N VAL A 116 14.66 -8.40 1.59
CA VAL A 116 13.50 -8.50 0.69
C VAL A 116 12.47 -7.41 1.01
N VAL A 117 12.17 -7.19 2.28
CA VAL A 117 11.23 -6.14 2.71
C VAL A 117 11.74 -4.75 2.35
N MET A 118 13.04 -4.51 2.52
CA MET A 118 13.68 -3.24 2.17
C MET A 118 13.62 -2.96 0.66
N GLU A 119 13.98 -3.94 -0.17
CA GLU A 119 13.95 -3.83 -1.64
C GLU A 119 12.53 -3.60 -2.16
N LEU A 120 11.55 -4.35 -1.65
CA LEU A 120 10.13 -4.14 -1.98
C LEU A 120 9.66 -2.74 -1.57
N ALA A 121 10.02 -2.27 -0.38
CA ALA A 121 9.64 -0.96 0.10
C ALA A 121 10.26 0.15 -0.75
N ASP A 122 11.52 0.01 -1.18
CA ASP A 122 12.18 0.98 -2.05
C ASP A 122 11.52 1.05 -3.43
N CYS A 123 11.20 -0.10 -4.01
CA CYS A 123 10.52 -0.19 -5.30
C CYS A 123 9.11 0.43 -5.23
N ILE A 124 8.32 0.11 -4.20
CA ILE A 124 6.98 0.67 -3.99
C ILE A 124 7.04 2.19 -3.80
N CYS A 125 7.98 2.67 -2.99
CA CYS A 125 8.16 4.11 -2.77
C CYS A 125 8.55 4.85 -4.05
N ALA A 126 9.43 4.27 -4.87
CA ALA A 126 9.82 4.83 -6.15
C ALA A 126 8.61 4.93 -7.11
N GLY A 127 7.80 3.87 -7.19
CA GLY A 127 6.59 3.86 -8.02
C GLY A 127 5.57 4.92 -7.59
N ILE A 128 5.24 4.98 -6.30
CA ILE A 128 4.31 5.98 -5.75
C ILE A 128 4.86 7.39 -5.96
N GLY A 129 6.14 7.63 -5.70
CA GLY A 129 6.77 8.93 -5.87
C GLY A 129 6.76 9.40 -7.33
N SER A 130 7.02 8.50 -8.28
CA SER A 130 6.96 8.81 -9.72
C SER A 130 5.55 9.18 -10.16
N THR A 131 4.52 8.46 -9.68
CA THR A 131 3.12 8.75 -9.98
C THR A 131 2.72 10.13 -9.43
N GLY A 132 3.12 10.46 -8.21
CA GLY A 132 2.87 11.78 -7.62
C GLY A 132 3.48 12.92 -8.42
N ALA A 133 4.69 12.73 -8.95
CA ALA A 133 5.36 13.71 -9.81
C ALA A 133 4.63 13.93 -11.14
N VAL A 134 4.14 12.85 -11.77
CA VAL A 134 3.35 12.92 -13.01
C VAL A 134 2.04 13.67 -12.78
N LEU A 135 1.30 13.33 -11.72
CA LEU A 135 0.03 13.99 -11.41
C LEU A 135 0.22 15.48 -11.08
N ALA A 136 1.30 15.84 -10.40
CA ALA A 136 1.63 17.24 -10.13
C ALA A 136 1.92 18.01 -11.42
N ALA A 137 2.68 17.44 -12.35
CA ALA A 137 2.99 18.06 -13.65
C ALA A 137 1.75 18.22 -14.53
N GLU A 138 0.83 17.24 -14.52
CA GLU A 138 -0.45 17.32 -15.24
C GLU A 138 -1.39 18.36 -14.62
N GLY A 139 -1.42 18.48 -13.30
CA GLY A 139 -2.22 19.49 -12.58
C GLY A 139 -1.78 20.94 -12.85
N GLU A 140 -0.50 21.18 -13.11
CA GLU A 140 0.00 22.51 -13.51
C GLU A 140 -0.37 22.88 -14.94
N THR A 141 -0.69 21.91 -15.81
CA THR A 141 -1.09 22.15 -17.20
C THR A 141 -2.60 22.36 -17.37
N ASP A 142 -3.42 22.00 -16.41
CA ASP A 142 -4.89 21.92 -16.53
C ASP A 142 -5.65 23.06 -15.84
N TYR A 143 -5.10 24.28 -15.82
CA TYR A 143 -5.91 25.48 -15.50
C TYR A 143 -6.75 25.95 -16.68
N GLY A 144 -7.01 25.10 -17.68
CA GLY A 144 -7.68 25.47 -18.93
C GLY A 144 -8.66 24.50 -19.57
N SER A 145 -8.83 23.27 -19.09
CA SER A 145 -9.84 22.38 -19.71
C SER A 145 -10.24 21.22 -18.80
N THR A 146 -11.49 21.24 -18.36
CA THR A 146 -12.14 20.11 -17.70
C THR A 146 -12.43 19.00 -18.73
N GLN A 147 -11.47 18.14 -19.04
CA GLN A 147 -11.72 16.88 -19.75
C GLN A 147 -11.68 15.73 -18.78
N LYS A 148 -12.84 15.12 -18.53
CA LYS A 148 -12.95 13.83 -17.85
C LYS A 148 -12.26 12.76 -18.70
N TYR A 149 -11.12 12.26 -18.26
CA TYR A 149 -10.51 11.05 -18.82
C TYR A 149 -11.34 9.83 -18.40
N GLN A 150 -12.10 9.31 -19.32
CA GLN A 150 -12.71 7.99 -19.25
C GLN A 150 -11.68 7.00 -19.83
N ALA A 151 -10.94 6.33 -18.97
CA ALA A 151 -10.03 5.27 -19.39
C ALA A 151 -10.86 4.04 -19.78
N ASP A 152 -10.91 3.75 -21.09
CA ASP A 152 -11.52 2.55 -21.63
C ASP A 152 -10.49 1.41 -21.54
N TRP A 153 -10.71 0.48 -20.63
CA TRP A 153 -9.91 -0.72 -20.49
C TRP A 153 -10.62 -1.85 -21.20
N GLY A 154 -10.31 -2.04 -22.51
CA GLY A 154 -10.69 -3.24 -23.23
C GLY A 154 -10.05 -4.49 -22.59
N TYR A 155 -10.85 -5.55 -22.44
CA TYR A 155 -10.48 -6.89 -21.96
C TYR A 155 -9.58 -7.60 -22.96
#